data_5e3b7c2da9e1d4d5824fe06002dc4c8f
#
_entry.id   5e3b7c2da9e1d4d5824fe06002dc4c8f
#
_cell.length_a   1.000
_cell.length_b   1.000
_cell.length_c   1.000
_cell.angle_alpha   90.00
_cell.angle_beta   90.00
_cell.angle_gamma   90.00
#
_symmetry.space_group_name_H-M   'P 1'
#
loop_
_entity.id
_entity.type
_entity.pdbx_description
1 polymer ?
#
loop_
_entity_poly.entity_id
_entity_poly.type
_entity_poly.pdbx_seq_one_letter_code
_entity_poly.pdbx_strand_id
1 'polypeptide(L)'
;MKNNMTLLALSVFAVNLVTAGNALAQFDAKELEMTEWVDVHGLESIELLEEIVNIGSGTMNHQGVRKVGQVLRNELDEIGLETEWIELPPELDRAGHLVAKLDGDRGRKMLLIGHLDTVYEADDAFQAFNREGNIASGPGVDDMKSGDVVIVYALKALKAAGVLDGMQVIVFYTGDEEKSGQPLSISRRDLIESGKWADVALGFEAGQHFDGQDWATIARRSGSGWRLEVTGKQAHSSQIFTDDVGAGAIFEAARILNAFYDQVRGEEYLSFNAGSILGGTTVEYDYEQNRGDAFGKTNVVPNTVVVQGGIRTISPEQLSRAQEGMLTIVANSHPHTSAVLTFDAGYPPMAPTDGNRRLQGQLSEINELLGRGPMPALDPARRGAADVSFVAPYTDALAGMGAIGKGGHSPDESLEIDSMPVAIKRAALLMYRLSNQ
;
A
#
# COMPACT_ATOMS: atom_id res chain seq x y z
N MET A 1 79.49 -53.97 24.49
CA MET A 1 79.40 -53.55 23.11
C MET A 1 78.31 -54.33 22.39
N LYS A 2 77.16 -53.77 22.23
CA LYS A 2 76.17 -54.10 21.23
C LYS A 2 75.11 -53.01 21.25
N ASN A 3 75.06 -52.17 20.19
CA ASN A 3 74.09 -51.13 20.00
C ASN A 3 72.73 -51.75 19.63
N ASN A 4 71.71 -51.37 20.32
CA ASN A 4 70.32 -51.56 19.90
C ASN A 4 69.75 -50.20 19.49
N MET A 5 69.56 -50.04 18.19
CA MET A 5 68.77 -48.96 17.58
C MET A 5 67.31 -49.36 17.63
N THR A 6 66.53 -48.60 18.36
CA THR A 6 65.07 -48.71 18.38
C THR A 6 64.49 -47.74 17.36
N LEU A 7 63.83 -48.28 16.29
CA LEU A 7 63.05 -47.46 15.33
C LEU A 7 61.78 -46.98 16.01
N LEU A 8 61.61 -45.69 16.04
CA LEU A 8 60.33 -45.01 16.41
C LEU A 8 59.50 -44.83 15.12
N ALA A 9 58.38 -45.53 15.03
CA ALA A 9 57.41 -45.34 13.92
C ALA A 9 56.53 -44.13 14.27
N LEU A 10 56.65 -43.08 13.50
CA LEU A 10 55.73 -41.94 13.53
C LEU A 10 54.47 -42.28 12.72
N SER A 11 53.37 -42.52 13.38
CA SER A 11 52.03 -42.58 12.74
C SER A 11 51.48 -41.14 12.55
N VAL A 12 51.45 -40.69 11.33
CA VAL A 12 50.80 -39.44 10.95
C VAL A 12 49.29 -39.69 10.88
N PHE A 13 48.56 -39.20 11.88
CA PHE A 13 47.11 -39.08 11.81
C PHE A 13 46.74 -37.87 10.93
N ALA A 14 46.27 -38.14 9.71
CA ALA A 14 45.64 -37.14 8.88
C ALA A 14 44.25 -36.83 9.43
N VAL A 15 44.10 -35.72 10.14
CA VAL A 15 42.81 -35.17 10.51
C VAL A 15 42.23 -34.51 9.29
N ASN A 16 41.26 -35.15 8.62
CA ASN A 16 40.42 -34.50 7.65
C ASN A 16 39.47 -33.53 8.36
N LEU A 17 39.85 -32.25 8.44
CA LEU A 17 38.91 -31.18 8.74
C LEU A 17 37.95 -31.03 7.52
N VAL A 18 36.78 -31.64 7.62
CA VAL A 18 35.64 -31.26 6.79
C VAL A 18 35.18 -29.90 7.32
N THR A 19 35.71 -28.83 6.77
CA THR A 19 35.09 -27.51 6.87
C THR A 19 33.82 -27.56 6.07
N ALA A 20 32.67 -27.74 6.73
CA ALA A 20 31.39 -27.35 6.19
C ALA A 20 31.46 -25.82 6.04
N GLY A 21 31.95 -25.36 4.91
CA GLY A 21 31.88 -23.97 4.52
C GLY A 21 30.40 -23.67 4.36
N ASN A 22 29.82 -22.85 5.23
CA ASN A 22 28.62 -22.10 4.89
C ASN A 22 28.99 -21.37 3.60
N ALA A 23 28.45 -21.80 2.46
CA ALA A 23 28.48 -21.04 1.24
C ALA A 23 27.68 -19.78 1.57
N LEU A 24 28.38 -18.68 1.86
CA LEU A 24 27.76 -17.36 1.89
C LEU A 24 27.08 -17.20 0.52
N ALA A 25 25.78 -16.91 0.53
CA ALA A 25 25.07 -16.59 -0.69
C ALA A 25 25.87 -15.49 -1.41
N GLN A 26 26.07 -15.64 -2.69
CA GLN A 26 26.75 -14.65 -3.53
C GLN A 26 25.84 -14.36 -4.72
N PHE A 27 25.98 -13.16 -5.28
CA PHE A 27 25.34 -12.85 -6.55
C PHE A 27 25.85 -13.78 -7.64
N ASP A 28 24.96 -14.26 -8.50
CA ASP A 28 25.35 -14.92 -9.73
C ASP A 28 25.87 -13.89 -10.77
N ALA A 29 26.34 -14.38 -11.93
CA ALA A 29 26.91 -13.49 -12.94
C ALA A 29 25.90 -12.46 -13.48
N LYS A 30 24.62 -12.85 -13.61
CA LYS A 30 23.57 -11.96 -14.10
C LYS A 30 23.12 -10.96 -13.03
N GLU A 31 23.07 -11.38 -11.78
CA GLU A 31 22.82 -10.50 -10.65
C GLU A 31 23.92 -9.42 -10.52
N LEU A 32 25.19 -9.80 -10.75
CA LEU A 32 26.31 -8.85 -10.80
C LEU A 32 26.18 -7.86 -11.96
N GLU A 33 25.90 -8.35 -13.18
CA GLU A 33 25.69 -7.48 -14.36
C GLU A 33 24.58 -6.44 -14.08
N MET A 34 23.46 -6.85 -13.47
CA MET A 34 22.37 -5.94 -13.12
C MET A 34 22.78 -4.91 -12.07
N THR A 35 23.47 -5.36 -11.00
CA THR A 35 23.92 -4.44 -9.95
C THR A 35 24.93 -3.42 -10.45
N GLU A 36 25.89 -3.84 -11.27
CA GLU A 36 26.88 -2.96 -11.91
C GLU A 36 26.21 -1.96 -12.86
N TRP A 37 25.22 -2.41 -13.65
CA TRP A 37 24.45 -1.51 -14.52
C TRP A 37 23.72 -0.43 -13.69
N VAL A 38 23.09 -0.82 -12.60
CA VAL A 38 22.40 0.15 -11.71
C VAL A 38 23.40 1.09 -11.03
N ASP A 39 24.61 0.64 -10.69
CA ASP A 39 25.63 1.53 -10.12
C ASP A 39 26.06 2.63 -11.09
N VAL A 40 26.01 2.37 -12.39
CA VAL A 40 26.35 3.35 -13.44
C VAL A 40 25.17 4.25 -13.79
N HIS A 41 23.94 3.66 -13.92
CA HIS A 41 22.78 4.33 -14.49
C HIS A 41 21.69 4.70 -13.45
N GLY A 42 21.80 4.20 -12.21
CA GLY A 42 20.76 4.37 -11.21
C GLY A 42 20.46 5.82 -10.83
N LEU A 43 21.44 6.72 -10.97
CA LEU A 43 21.21 8.16 -10.73
C LEU A 43 20.57 8.88 -11.93
N GLU A 44 20.61 8.30 -13.13
CA GLU A 44 19.86 8.83 -14.29
C GLU A 44 18.35 8.72 -14.05
N SER A 45 17.91 7.79 -13.18
CA SER A 45 16.52 7.68 -12.76
C SER A 45 15.96 8.96 -12.12
N ILE A 46 16.84 9.79 -11.55
CA ILE A 46 16.44 11.07 -10.94
C ILE A 46 16.01 12.09 -12.01
N GLU A 47 16.58 12.04 -13.22
CA GLU A 47 16.18 12.91 -14.33
C GLU A 47 14.74 12.57 -14.79
N LEU A 48 14.41 11.28 -14.90
CA LEU A 48 13.06 10.84 -15.19
C LEU A 48 12.08 11.20 -14.04
N LEU A 49 12.52 11.04 -12.79
CA LEU A 49 11.73 11.45 -11.63
C LEU A 49 11.43 12.95 -11.64
N GLU A 50 12.46 13.81 -11.89
CA GLU A 50 12.30 15.25 -12.02
C GLU A 50 11.31 15.61 -13.14
N GLU A 51 11.39 14.96 -14.30
CA GLU A 51 10.48 15.18 -15.41
C GLU A 51 9.03 14.91 -14.99
N ILE A 52 8.72 13.73 -14.42
CA ILE A 52 7.35 13.39 -14.08
C ILE A 52 6.83 14.10 -12.83
N VAL A 53 7.69 14.51 -11.90
CA VAL A 53 7.28 15.32 -10.73
C VAL A 53 6.88 16.72 -11.15
N ASN A 54 7.57 17.32 -12.13
CA ASN A 54 7.22 18.63 -12.68
C ASN A 54 5.94 18.62 -13.54
N ILE A 55 5.34 17.44 -13.74
CA ILE A 55 3.99 17.32 -14.31
C ILE A 55 3.00 17.21 -13.16
N GLY A 56 2.24 18.27 -12.89
CA GLY A 56 1.17 18.24 -11.89
C GLY A 56 0.12 17.19 -12.26
N SER A 57 -0.03 16.16 -11.42
CA SER A 57 -0.92 15.01 -11.65
C SER A 57 -1.84 14.72 -10.48
N GLY A 58 -2.40 15.76 -9.82
CA GLY A 58 -3.51 15.55 -8.90
C GLY A 58 -4.60 14.71 -9.54
N THR A 59 -5.28 13.85 -8.78
CA THR A 59 -6.21 12.84 -9.35
C THR A 59 -7.25 13.47 -10.30
N MET A 60 -7.74 14.68 -9.97
CA MET A 60 -8.73 15.37 -10.81
C MET A 60 -8.10 16.14 -11.99
N ASN A 61 -6.78 16.25 -12.05
CA ASN A 61 -6.07 16.77 -13.22
C ASN A 61 -5.81 15.65 -14.23
N HIS A 62 -6.88 15.16 -14.88
CA HIS A 62 -6.82 14.03 -15.83
C HIS A 62 -5.77 14.22 -16.93
N GLN A 63 -5.56 15.47 -17.38
CA GLN A 63 -4.54 15.76 -18.39
C GLN A 63 -3.13 15.55 -17.82
N GLY A 64 -2.89 15.93 -16.59
CA GLY A 64 -1.62 15.73 -15.89
C GLY A 64 -1.31 14.25 -15.67
N VAL A 65 -2.28 13.50 -15.15
CA VAL A 65 -2.17 12.04 -14.96
C VAL A 65 -1.83 11.33 -16.29
N ARG A 66 -2.53 11.69 -17.40
CA ARG A 66 -2.24 11.13 -18.73
C ARG A 66 -0.85 11.52 -19.25
N LYS A 67 -0.37 12.72 -18.94
CA LYS A 67 0.99 13.15 -19.32
C LYS A 67 2.08 12.36 -18.59
N VAL A 68 1.94 12.16 -17.28
CA VAL A 68 2.84 11.28 -16.51
C VAL A 68 2.81 9.87 -17.12
N GLY A 69 1.61 9.33 -17.35
CA GLY A 69 1.45 8.03 -18.00
C GLY A 69 2.08 7.96 -19.40
N GLN A 70 2.04 9.03 -20.19
CA GLN A 70 2.67 9.07 -21.53
C GLN A 70 4.20 9.03 -21.44
N VAL A 71 4.82 9.72 -20.45
CA VAL A 71 6.26 9.66 -20.24
C VAL A 71 6.69 8.23 -19.87
N LEU A 72 6.01 7.62 -18.88
CA LEU A 72 6.31 6.26 -18.45
C LEU A 72 6.01 5.22 -19.56
N ARG A 73 4.97 5.45 -20.36
CA ARG A 73 4.66 4.63 -21.54
C ARG A 73 5.83 4.59 -22.52
N ASN A 74 6.40 5.75 -22.85
CA ASN A 74 7.53 5.83 -23.78
C ASN A 74 8.72 5.00 -23.27
N GLU A 75 9.01 5.07 -21.97
CA GLU A 75 10.06 4.29 -21.32
C GLU A 75 9.81 2.78 -21.41
N LEU A 76 8.57 2.35 -21.20
CA LEU A 76 8.17 0.95 -21.23
C LEU A 76 8.13 0.40 -22.68
N ASP A 77 7.66 1.20 -23.65
CA ASP A 77 7.69 0.87 -25.08
C ASP A 77 9.15 0.67 -25.55
N GLU A 78 10.09 1.53 -25.11
CA GLU A 78 11.52 1.41 -25.45
C GLU A 78 12.15 0.12 -24.88
N ILE A 79 11.70 -0.31 -23.72
CA ILE A 79 12.13 -1.58 -23.11
C ILE A 79 11.56 -2.77 -23.90
N GLY A 80 10.45 -2.60 -24.61
CA GLY A 80 9.83 -3.62 -25.44
C GLY A 80 8.57 -4.24 -24.86
N LEU A 81 7.93 -3.57 -23.87
CA LEU A 81 6.61 -3.97 -23.38
C LEU A 81 5.52 -3.46 -24.32
N GLU A 82 4.43 -4.17 -24.43
CA GLU A 82 3.21 -3.73 -25.13
C GLU A 82 2.36 -2.88 -24.18
N THR A 83 2.15 -1.60 -24.52
CA THR A 83 1.44 -0.66 -23.63
C THR A 83 0.04 -0.36 -24.10
N GLU A 84 -0.89 -0.23 -23.16
CA GLU A 84 -2.28 0.10 -23.37
C GLU A 84 -2.76 1.13 -22.33
N TRP A 85 -3.63 2.07 -22.75
CA TRP A 85 -4.35 2.92 -21.82
C TRP A 85 -5.77 2.38 -21.62
N ILE A 86 -6.13 2.05 -20.38
CA ILE A 86 -7.46 1.60 -20.02
C ILE A 86 -8.31 2.83 -19.68
N GLU A 87 -9.33 3.09 -20.50
CA GLU A 87 -10.31 4.13 -20.22
C GLU A 87 -11.30 3.68 -19.17
N LEU A 88 -11.58 4.53 -18.20
CA LEU A 88 -12.67 4.32 -17.25
C LEU A 88 -13.97 4.93 -17.78
N PRO A 89 -15.13 4.38 -17.36
CA PRO A 89 -16.42 4.99 -17.72
C PRO A 89 -16.46 6.48 -17.31
N PRO A 90 -17.02 7.34 -18.19
CA PRO A 90 -17.06 8.78 -17.94
C PRO A 90 -17.70 9.19 -16.60
N GLU A 91 -18.61 8.36 -16.10
CA GLU A 91 -19.31 8.58 -14.82
C GLU A 91 -18.39 8.51 -13.61
N LEU A 92 -17.24 7.85 -13.73
CA LEU A 92 -16.24 7.81 -12.68
C LEU A 92 -15.43 9.09 -12.60
N ASP A 93 -15.40 9.88 -13.69
CA ASP A 93 -14.64 11.13 -13.79
C ASP A 93 -13.17 10.97 -13.38
N ARG A 94 -12.47 10.02 -14.03
CA ARG A 94 -11.06 9.67 -13.78
C ARG A 94 -10.28 9.53 -15.09
N ALA A 95 -8.96 9.71 -14.99
CA ALA A 95 -8.07 9.70 -16.16
C ALA A 95 -7.96 8.32 -16.83
N GLY A 96 -8.16 7.22 -16.09
CA GLY A 96 -7.88 5.86 -16.55
C GLY A 96 -6.53 5.34 -16.06
N HIS A 97 -6.08 4.22 -16.62
CA HIS A 97 -4.89 3.49 -16.16
C HIS A 97 -3.93 3.20 -17.31
N LEU A 98 -2.62 3.17 -17.03
CA LEU A 98 -1.62 2.67 -17.96
C LEU A 98 -1.27 1.22 -17.62
N VAL A 99 -1.32 0.34 -18.60
CA VAL A 99 -0.91 -1.06 -18.47
C VAL A 99 0.17 -1.35 -19.50
N ALA A 100 1.22 -2.08 -19.09
CA ALA A 100 2.24 -2.58 -19.99
C ALA A 100 2.47 -4.06 -19.75
N LYS A 101 2.64 -4.83 -20.83
CA LYS A 101 2.74 -6.29 -20.77
C LYS A 101 3.99 -6.78 -21.48
N LEU A 102 4.62 -7.78 -20.89
CA LEU A 102 5.63 -8.61 -21.51
C LEU A 102 5.15 -10.05 -21.44
N ASP A 103 4.72 -10.57 -22.57
CA ASP A 103 4.20 -11.92 -22.68
C ASP A 103 5.36 -12.89 -22.92
N GLY A 104 5.74 -13.61 -21.87
CA GLY A 104 6.76 -14.66 -21.89
C GLY A 104 6.20 -16.01 -21.45
N ASP A 105 7.10 -16.94 -21.22
CA ASP A 105 6.77 -18.31 -20.77
C ASP A 105 7.69 -18.80 -19.63
N ARG A 106 8.54 -17.89 -19.10
CA ARG A 106 9.56 -18.22 -18.12
C ARG A 106 9.22 -17.73 -16.72
N GLY A 107 9.24 -18.65 -15.76
CA GLY A 107 9.12 -18.39 -14.33
C GLY A 107 7.75 -17.90 -13.90
N ARG A 108 7.73 -17.21 -12.76
CA ARG A 108 6.49 -16.73 -12.15
C ARG A 108 5.92 -15.52 -12.90
N LYS A 109 4.61 -15.44 -12.97
CA LYS A 109 3.87 -14.28 -13.48
C LYS A 109 3.92 -13.15 -12.47
N MET A 110 4.44 -12.01 -12.85
CA MET A 110 4.68 -10.87 -11.96
C MET A 110 3.78 -9.68 -12.33
N LEU A 111 3.10 -9.13 -11.34
CA LEU A 111 2.33 -7.88 -11.45
C LEU A 111 3.06 -6.80 -10.66
N LEU A 112 3.51 -5.74 -11.34
CA LEU A 112 4.17 -4.58 -10.76
C LEU A 112 3.17 -3.43 -10.70
N ILE A 113 2.93 -2.88 -9.50
CA ILE A 113 1.84 -1.92 -9.27
C ILE A 113 2.40 -0.59 -8.82
N GLY A 114 1.97 0.48 -9.50
CA GLY A 114 2.20 1.87 -9.15
C GLY A 114 0.97 2.73 -9.41
N HIS A 115 1.06 4.05 -9.14
CA HIS A 115 0.04 5.01 -9.50
C HIS A 115 0.60 6.33 -10.01
N LEU A 116 -0.12 6.93 -10.96
CA LEU A 116 0.29 8.12 -11.72
C LEU A 116 -0.14 9.42 -11.06
N ASP A 117 -1.19 9.35 -10.23
CA ASP A 117 -1.80 10.50 -9.58
C ASP A 117 -1.12 10.86 -8.26
N THR A 118 -1.45 12.02 -7.74
CA THR A 118 -1.02 12.52 -6.43
C THR A 118 -2.19 13.23 -5.74
N VAL A 119 -2.05 13.48 -4.43
CA VAL A 119 -3.03 14.30 -3.68
C VAL A 119 -3.01 15.78 -4.04
N TYR A 120 -1.98 16.26 -4.76
CA TYR A 120 -1.78 17.69 -5.05
C TYR A 120 -2.48 18.10 -6.33
N GLU A 121 -3.64 18.73 -6.20
CA GLU A 121 -4.42 19.20 -7.34
C GLU A 121 -3.75 20.41 -8.02
N ALA A 122 -4.28 20.80 -9.20
CA ALA A 122 -3.63 21.81 -10.05
C ALA A 122 -3.50 23.21 -9.42
N ASP A 123 -4.31 23.53 -8.42
CA ASP A 123 -4.30 24.77 -7.67
C ASP A 123 -3.46 24.72 -6.39
N ASP A 124 -2.83 23.58 -6.08
CA ASP A 124 -1.91 23.46 -4.95
C ASP A 124 -0.62 24.26 -5.24
N ALA A 125 -0.05 24.85 -4.20
CA ALA A 125 1.21 25.60 -4.30
C ALA A 125 2.45 24.70 -4.42
N PHE A 126 2.36 23.44 -4.00
CA PHE A 126 3.43 22.46 -4.04
C PHE A 126 3.41 21.72 -5.38
N GLN A 127 4.12 22.26 -6.40
CA GLN A 127 4.03 21.80 -7.79
C GLN A 127 5.38 21.56 -8.48
N ALA A 128 6.52 21.74 -7.82
CA ALA A 128 7.80 21.67 -8.45
C ALA A 128 8.78 20.72 -7.77
N PHE A 129 9.56 20.01 -8.57
CA PHE A 129 10.72 19.26 -8.08
C PHE A 129 11.81 20.21 -7.62
N ASN A 130 12.36 19.95 -6.44
CA ASN A 130 13.54 20.63 -5.91
C ASN A 130 14.53 19.58 -5.39
N ARG A 131 15.82 19.89 -5.48
CA ARG A 131 16.89 19.03 -4.98
C ARG A 131 17.87 19.81 -4.12
N GLU A 132 18.07 19.35 -2.90
CA GLU A 132 19.10 19.86 -1.98
C GLU A 132 20.00 18.69 -1.50
N GLY A 133 21.16 18.57 -2.13
CA GLY A 133 22.11 17.48 -1.83
C GLY A 133 21.53 16.11 -2.15
N ASN A 134 21.33 15.28 -1.13
CA ASN A 134 20.75 13.94 -1.23
C ASN A 134 19.22 13.90 -1.05
N ILE A 135 18.57 15.03 -0.88
CA ILE A 135 17.12 15.11 -0.70
C ILE A 135 16.49 15.74 -1.93
N ALA A 136 15.50 15.05 -2.49
CA ALA A 136 14.56 15.61 -3.45
C ALA A 136 13.23 15.92 -2.76
N SER A 137 12.53 16.96 -3.19
CA SER A 137 11.16 17.29 -2.75
C SER A 137 10.32 17.68 -3.95
N GLY A 138 9.01 17.44 -3.87
CA GLY A 138 8.06 17.72 -4.95
C GLY A 138 6.87 16.76 -4.89
N PRO A 139 5.76 17.09 -5.57
CA PRO A 139 4.51 16.32 -5.51
C PRO A 139 4.69 14.90 -6.07
N GLY A 140 4.51 13.91 -5.20
CA GLY A 140 4.63 12.50 -5.55
C GLY A 140 6.07 11.96 -5.56
N VAL A 141 7.09 12.70 -5.07
CA VAL A 141 8.46 12.17 -5.00
C VAL A 141 8.55 10.92 -4.11
N ASP A 142 7.72 10.83 -3.07
CA ASP A 142 7.59 9.68 -2.17
C ASP A 142 6.36 8.84 -2.53
N ASP A 143 5.22 9.47 -2.77
CA ASP A 143 3.92 8.85 -3.03
C ASP A 143 3.36 9.21 -4.40
N MET A 144 3.60 8.39 -5.51
CA MET A 144 4.63 7.36 -5.50
C MET A 144 5.49 7.37 -6.78
N LYS A 145 5.67 8.55 -7.42
CA LYS A 145 6.39 8.67 -8.71
C LYS A 145 7.80 8.06 -8.68
N SER A 146 8.49 8.12 -7.51
CA SER A 146 9.78 7.43 -7.36
C SER A 146 9.65 5.92 -7.54
N GLY A 147 8.57 5.32 -7.03
CA GLY A 147 8.27 3.91 -7.21
C GLY A 147 8.00 3.54 -8.67
N ASP A 148 7.27 4.40 -9.40
CA ASP A 148 7.03 4.21 -10.83
C ASP A 148 8.34 4.20 -11.61
N VAL A 149 9.27 5.10 -11.27
CA VAL A 149 10.61 5.14 -11.86
C VAL A 149 11.45 3.92 -11.47
N VAL A 150 11.32 3.42 -10.23
CA VAL A 150 11.99 2.17 -9.79
C VAL A 150 11.55 0.99 -10.66
N ILE A 151 10.26 0.87 -11.00
CA ILE A 151 9.76 -0.18 -11.92
C ILE A 151 10.46 -0.09 -13.27
N VAL A 152 10.49 1.09 -13.87
CA VAL A 152 11.11 1.32 -15.19
C VAL A 152 12.59 0.94 -15.17
N TYR A 153 13.34 1.43 -14.20
CA TYR A 153 14.79 1.20 -14.13
C TYR A 153 15.15 -0.24 -13.72
N ALA A 154 14.31 -0.93 -12.95
CA ALA A 154 14.49 -2.36 -12.70
C ALA A 154 14.32 -3.18 -13.97
N LEU A 155 13.33 -2.86 -14.81
CA LEU A 155 13.13 -3.49 -16.12
C LEU A 155 14.28 -3.16 -17.09
N LYS A 156 14.79 -1.93 -17.10
CA LYS A 156 15.98 -1.55 -17.87
C LYS A 156 17.23 -2.34 -17.46
N ALA A 157 17.44 -2.55 -16.16
CA ALA A 157 18.56 -3.36 -15.65
C ALA A 157 18.44 -4.83 -16.09
N LEU A 158 17.24 -5.42 -16.02
CA LEU A 158 16.97 -6.77 -16.52
C LEU A 158 17.23 -6.89 -18.04
N LYS A 159 16.80 -5.89 -18.82
CA LYS A 159 17.06 -5.84 -20.27
C LYS A 159 18.56 -5.73 -20.58
N ALA A 160 19.28 -4.85 -19.89
CA ALA A 160 20.72 -4.67 -20.06
C ALA A 160 21.52 -5.95 -19.76
N ALA A 161 21.13 -6.71 -18.74
CA ALA A 161 21.70 -8.01 -18.43
C ALA A 161 21.24 -9.14 -19.39
N GLY A 162 20.35 -8.84 -20.34
CA GLY A 162 19.82 -9.80 -21.32
C GLY A 162 18.97 -10.91 -20.70
N VAL A 163 18.27 -10.61 -19.59
CA VAL A 163 17.44 -11.58 -18.85
C VAL A 163 15.96 -11.22 -18.83
N LEU A 164 15.56 -10.08 -19.39
CA LEU A 164 14.16 -9.65 -19.43
C LEU A 164 13.32 -10.51 -20.39
N ASP A 165 13.87 -10.86 -21.54
CA ASP A 165 13.17 -11.65 -22.57
C ASP A 165 12.66 -12.99 -22.01
N GLY A 166 11.39 -13.28 -22.31
CA GLY A 166 10.71 -14.50 -21.84
C GLY A 166 10.12 -14.39 -20.43
N MET A 167 10.34 -13.32 -19.68
CA MET A 167 9.63 -13.07 -18.43
C MET A 167 8.14 -12.81 -18.68
N GLN A 168 7.32 -13.11 -17.68
CA GLN A 168 5.90 -12.85 -17.67
C GLN A 168 5.63 -11.67 -16.72
N VAL A 169 5.42 -10.47 -17.28
CA VAL A 169 5.29 -9.23 -16.50
C VAL A 169 4.08 -8.42 -16.96
N ILE A 170 3.28 -7.96 -16.01
CA ILE A 170 2.34 -6.86 -16.19
C ILE A 170 2.79 -5.72 -15.28
N VAL A 171 2.98 -4.53 -15.84
CA VAL A 171 3.07 -3.27 -15.10
C VAL A 171 1.70 -2.63 -15.14
N PHE A 172 1.17 -2.25 -13.99
CA PHE A 172 -0.13 -1.61 -13.86
C PHE A 172 0.01 -0.31 -13.06
N TYR A 173 -0.14 0.82 -13.74
CA TYR A 173 -0.19 2.12 -13.10
C TYR A 173 -1.62 2.64 -13.07
N THR A 174 -2.21 2.74 -11.89
CA THR A 174 -3.53 3.35 -11.71
C THR A 174 -3.42 4.87 -11.83
N GLY A 175 -4.48 5.52 -12.28
CA GLY A 175 -4.51 6.98 -12.39
C GLY A 175 -5.47 7.63 -11.40
N ASP A 176 -5.86 6.91 -10.35
CA ASP A 176 -6.84 7.37 -9.38
C ASP A 176 -6.67 6.67 -8.00
N GLU A 177 -5.43 6.39 -7.58
CA GLU A 177 -5.18 5.78 -6.26
C GLU A 177 -5.64 6.71 -5.15
N GLU A 178 -5.23 7.94 -5.20
CA GLU A 178 -5.40 8.94 -4.16
C GLU A 178 -6.87 9.41 -3.98
N LYS A 179 -7.65 9.35 -5.06
CA LYS A 179 -9.08 9.62 -5.05
C LYS A 179 -9.81 8.70 -5.99
N SER A 180 -10.00 7.46 -5.57
CA SER A 180 -10.52 6.40 -6.41
C SER A 180 -11.90 6.68 -7.00
N GLY A 181 -12.07 6.36 -8.27
CA GLY A 181 -13.37 6.38 -8.94
C GLY A 181 -14.34 5.39 -8.30
N GLN A 182 -15.58 5.82 -8.09
CA GLN A 182 -16.60 4.98 -7.48
C GLN A 182 -17.64 4.50 -8.51
N PRO A 183 -18.09 3.24 -8.43
CA PRO A 183 -17.72 2.23 -7.43
C PRO A 183 -16.36 1.57 -7.71
N LEU A 184 -15.63 1.20 -6.66
CA LEU A 184 -14.32 0.52 -6.73
C LEU A 184 -14.35 -0.77 -7.56
N SER A 185 -15.49 -1.45 -7.62
CA SER A 185 -15.68 -2.65 -8.45
C SER A 185 -15.53 -2.38 -9.96
N ILE A 186 -15.60 -1.11 -10.38
CA ILE A 186 -15.36 -0.68 -11.77
C ILE A 186 -13.94 -0.13 -11.89
N SER A 187 -13.54 0.80 -11.03
CA SER A 187 -12.22 1.44 -11.14
C SER A 187 -11.05 0.47 -10.86
N ARG A 188 -11.25 -0.57 -10.08
CA ARG A 188 -10.21 -1.58 -9.78
C ARG A 188 -10.40 -2.92 -10.50
N ARG A 189 -11.41 -3.03 -11.40
CA ARG A 189 -11.72 -4.27 -12.11
C ARG A 189 -10.50 -4.86 -12.84
N ASP A 190 -9.83 -4.05 -13.63
CA ASP A 190 -8.76 -4.52 -14.51
C ASP A 190 -7.46 -4.80 -13.73
N LEU A 191 -7.22 -4.07 -12.63
CA LEU A 191 -6.17 -4.38 -11.66
C LEU A 191 -6.42 -5.74 -10.99
N ILE A 192 -7.66 -5.99 -10.53
CA ILE A 192 -8.05 -7.27 -9.91
C ILE A 192 -7.89 -8.44 -10.91
N GLU A 193 -8.29 -8.26 -12.18
CA GLU A 193 -8.09 -9.30 -13.20
C GLU A 193 -6.60 -9.57 -13.46
N SER A 194 -5.76 -8.52 -13.44
CA SER A 194 -4.31 -8.67 -13.50
C SER A 194 -3.75 -9.42 -12.28
N GLY A 195 -4.32 -9.18 -11.10
CA GLY A 195 -3.95 -9.92 -9.87
C GLY A 195 -4.35 -11.40 -9.91
N LYS A 196 -5.48 -11.74 -10.53
CA LYS A 196 -5.88 -13.14 -10.74
C LYS A 196 -4.99 -13.87 -11.75
N TRP A 197 -4.39 -13.16 -12.67
CA TRP A 197 -3.42 -13.71 -13.62
C TRP A 197 -2.04 -13.94 -12.94
N ALA A 198 -1.64 -13.10 -12.00
CA ALA A 198 -0.32 -13.08 -11.42
C ALA A 198 -0.10 -14.18 -10.36
N ASP A 199 1.12 -14.69 -10.27
CA ASP A 199 1.60 -15.53 -9.16
C ASP A 199 2.19 -14.68 -8.03
N VAL A 200 2.70 -13.47 -8.36
CA VAL A 200 3.29 -12.50 -7.43
C VAL A 200 2.89 -11.08 -7.81
N ALA A 201 2.50 -10.29 -6.83
CA ALA A 201 2.30 -8.85 -6.98
C ALA A 201 3.33 -8.07 -6.15
N LEU A 202 3.93 -7.03 -6.74
CA LEU A 202 4.87 -6.13 -6.10
C LEU A 202 4.33 -4.70 -6.19
N GLY A 203 4.00 -4.08 -5.04
CA GLY A 203 3.56 -2.70 -4.94
C GLY A 203 4.73 -1.76 -4.66
N PHE A 204 4.89 -0.73 -5.45
CA PHE A 204 6.08 0.12 -5.47
C PHE A 204 5.93 1.45 -4.74
N GLU A 205 4.93 1.61 -3.87
CA GLU A 205 4.94 2.73 -2.94
C GLU A 205 6.20 2.73 -2.06
N ALA A 206 6.42 3.84 -1.34
CA ALA A 206 7.60 4.11 -0.53
C ALA A 206 8.07 2.93 0.32
N GLY A 207 9.35 2.63 0.22
CA GLY A 207 10.06 1.72 1.13
C GLY A 207 10.14 2.28 2.55
N GLN A 208 10.50 1.43 3.50
CA GLN A 208 10.57 1.82 4.91
C GLN A 208 11.97 1.61 5.47
N HIS A 209 12.57 2.70 5.98
CA HIS A 209 13.85 2.68 6.67
C HIS A 209 13.77 3.51 7.95
N PHE A 210 14.00 2.90 9.09
CA PHE A 210 14.09 3.59 10.38
C PHE A 210 14.89 2.73 11.37
N ASP A 211 15.42 3.37 12.39
CA ASP A 211 16.30 2.74 13.38
C ASP A 211 17.53 2.07 12.75
N GLY A 212 18.00 2.62 11.60
CA GLY A 212 19.15 2.11 10.85
C GLY A 212 18.90 0.79 10.12
N GLN A 213 17.64 0.41 9.89
CA GLN A 213 17.23 -0.84 9.27
C GLN A 213 16.16 -0.65 8.20
N ASP A 214 16.26 -1.44 7.13
CA ASP A 214 15.22 -1.53 6.11
C ASP A 214 14.14 -2.54 6.52
N TRP A 215 12.87 -2.25 6.19
CA TRP A 215 11.71 -3.07 6.57
C TRP A 215 10.89 -3.47 5.36
N ALA A 216 10.49 -4.74 5.30
CA ALA A 216 9.64 -5.27 4.23
C ALA A 216 8.16 -5.18 4.60
N THR A 217 7.34 -4.67 3.71
CA THR A 217 5.89 -4.59 3.91
C THR A 217 5.20 -5.84 3.37
N ILE A 218 4.84 -6.75 4.26
CA ILE A 218 4.13 -8.02 3.94
C ILE A 218 2.63 -7.96 4.22
N ALA A 219 2.16 -6.85 4.79
CA ALA A 219 0.77 -6.65 5.18
C ALA A 219 0.41 -5.17 5.20
N ARG A 220 -0.85 -4.85 4.87
CA ARG A 220 -1.41 -3.49 4.93
C ARG A 220 -2.82 -3.56 5.52
N ARG A 221 -3.16 -2.61 6.39
CA ARG A 221 -4.51 -2.55 6.95
C ARG A 221 -5.48 -1.95 5.94
N SER A 222 -6.74 -2.42 5.98
CA SER A 222 -7.83 -1.84 5.18
C SER A 222 -8.08 -0.37 5.47
N GLY A 223 -8.81 0.29 4.58
CA GLY A 223 -9.34 1.63 4.82
C GLY A 223 -10.76 1.71 4.31
N SER A 224 -11.78 1.68 5.21
CA SER A 224 -13.19 1.85 4.86
C SER A 224 -13.88 2.80 5.82
N GLY A 225 -14.96 3.45 5.32
CA GLY A 225 -15.82 4.30 6.12
C GLY A 225 -16.98 3.52 6.74
N TRP A 226 -17.57 4.11 7.77
CA TRP A 226 -18.88 3.73 8.30
C TRP A 226 -19.67 4.96 8.70
N ARG A 227 -21.00 4.83 8.62
CA ARG A 227 -21.96 5.87 9.00
C ARG A 227 -23.03 5.31 9.88
N LEU A 228 -23.29 6.00 10.98
CA LEU A 228 -24.39 5.70 11.91
C LEU A 228 -25.38 6.88 11.90
N GLU A 229 -26.61 6.59 11.52
CA GLU A 229 -27.73 7.51 11.61
C GLU A 229 -28.68 7.03 12.71
N VAL A 230 -28.95 7.90 13.67
CA VAL A 230 -29.84 7.57 14.81
C VAL A 230 -31.03 8.54 14.81
N THR A 231 -32.22 7.97 14.98
CA THR A 231 -33.43 8.76 15.14
C THR A 231 -34.09 8.49 16.49
N GLY A 232 -34.83 9.45 16.99
CA GLY A 232 -35.59 9.36 18.23
C GLY A 232 -36.86 10.17 18.18
N LYS A 233 -37.73 10.02 19.16
CA LYS A 233 -38.96 10.81 19.27
C LYS A 233 -38.68 12.17 19.83
N GLN A 234 -39.01 13.23 19.06
CA GLN A 234 -38.94 14.61 19.55
C GLN A 234 -40.08 14.92 20.52
N ALA A 235 -39.76 15.54 21.64
CA ALA A 235 -40.73 15.94 22.64
C ALA A 235 -40.20 17.13 23.51
N HIS A 236 -40.99 17.67 24.43
CA HIS A 236 -40.47 18.59 25.44
C HIS A 236 -39.52 17.85 26.38
N SER A 237 -38.41 18.47 26.78
CA SER A 237 -37.35 17.82 27.56
C SER A 237 -37.81 17.26 28.92
N SER A 238 -38.90 17.78 29.51
CA SER A 238 -39.50 17.24 30.74
C SER A 238 -40.12 15.84 30.54
N GLN A 239 -40.33 15.39 29.30
CA GLN A 239 -40.94 14.11 28.97
C GLN A 239 -39.85 13.05 28.62
N ILE A 240 -38.55 13.40 28.63
CA ILE A 240 -37.49 12.46 28.39
C ILE A 240 -37.54 11.32 29.44
N PHE A 241 -37.23 10.10 29.01
CA PHE A 241 -37.24 8.85 29.80
C PHE A 241 -38.66 8.35 30.22
N THR A 242 -39.73 8.96 29.72
CA THR A 242 -41.07 8.38 29.86
C THR A 242 -41.26 7.25 28.84
N ASP A 243 -42.23 6.36 29.14
CA ASP A 243 -42.61 5.24 28.27
C ASP A 243 -43.06 5.71 26.87
N ASP A 244 -43.59 6.94 26.76
CA ASP A 244 -44.08 7.51 25.51
C ASP A 244 -42.97 8.16 24.63
N VAL A 245 -41.86 8.57 25.22
CA VAL A 245 -40.80 9.36 24.52
C VAL A 245 -39.47 8.64 24.44
N GLY A 246 -39.09 7.92 25.48
CA GLY A 246 -37.78 7.27 25.53
C GLY A 246 -36.61 8.20 25.75
N ALA A 247 -35.42 7.75 25.36
CA ALA A 247 -34.14 8.43 25.65
C ALA A 247 -33.73 9.51 24.62
N GLY A 248 -34.35 9.51 23.42
CA GLY A 248 -33.95 10.39 22.33
C GLY A 248 -32.66 9.98 21.62
N ALA A 249 -32.42 10.55 20.46
CA ALA A 249 -31.37 10.10 19.53
C ALA A 249 -29.94 10.25 20.10
N ILE A 250 -29.66 11.30 20.89
CA ILE A 250 -28.29 11.51 21.41
C ILE A 250 -27.91 10.45 22.45
N PHE A 251 -28.79 10.06 23.36
CA PHE A 251 -28.51 8.99 24.32
C PHE A 251 -28.38 7.63 23.65
N GLU A 252 -29.20 7.38 22.59
CA GLU A 252 -29.06 6.15 21.81
C GLU A 252 -27.73 6.09 21.05
N ALA A 253 -27.30 7.18 20.39
CA ALA A 253 -26.00 7.25 19.74
C ALA A 253 -24.84 7.04 20.75
N ALA A 254 -24.92 7.65 21.91
CA ALA A 254 -23.94 7.47 22.99
C ALA A 254 -23.86 6.01 23.46
N ARG A 255 -25.03 5.34 23.64
CA ARG A 255 -25.08 3.91 23.97
C ARG A 255 -24.39 3.05 22.92
N ILE A 256 -24.70 3.28 21.62
CA ILE A 256 -24.12 2.53 20.49
C ILE A 256 -22.61 2.72 20.46
N LEU A 257 -22.12 3.97 20.51
CA LEU A 257 -20.69 4.25 20.46
C LEU A 257 -19.93 3.66 21.67
N ASN A 258 -20.53 3.76 22.86
CA ASN A 258 -19.94 3.11 24.04
C ASN A 258 -19.91 1.57 23.89
N ALA A 259 -20.96 0.96 23.34
CA ALA A 259 -20.99 -0.47 23.11
C ALA A 259 -19.98 -0.89 22.02
N PHE A 260 -19.73 -0.10 20.98
CA PHE A 260 -18.64 -0.33 20.03
C PHE A 260 -17.30 -0.36 20.75
N TYR A 261 -17.03 0.63 21.61
CA TYR A 261 -15.82 0.68 22.42
C TYR A 261 -15.68 -0.54 23.34
N ASP A 262 -16.72 -0.97 24.02
CA ASP A 262 -16.65 -2.05 25.01
C ASP A 262 -16.61 -3.45 24.40
N GLN A 263 -17.28 -3.68 23.25
CA GLN A 263 -17.57 -5.01 22.73
C GLN A 263 -16.90 -5.34 21.40
N VAL A 264 -16.50 -4.34 20.60
CA VAL A 264 -15.92 -4.56 19.26
C VAL A 264 -14.42 -4.39 19.24
N ARG A 265 -13.87 -3.45 20.03
CA ARG A 265 -12.42 -3.24 20.11
C ARG A 265 -11.70 -4.41 20.76
N GLY A 266 -10.39 -4.52 20.53
CA GLY A 266 -9.49 -5.41 21.29
C GLY A 266 -8.81 -6.48 20.47
N GLU A 267 -9.24 -6.74 19.24
CA GLU A 267 -8.43 -7.55 18.32
C GLU A 267 -7.18 -6.77 17.87
N GLU A 268 -6.06 -7.45 17.75
CA GLU A 268 -4.83 -6.87 17.24
C GLU A 268 -5.05 -6.37 15.80
N TYR A 269 -4.52 -5.19 15.48
CA TYR A 269 -4.67 -4.48 14.19
C TYR A 269 -6.08 -4.00 13.85
N LEU A 270 -7.11 -4.31 14.65
CA LEU A 270 -8.42 -3.70 14.51
C LEU A 270 -8.40 -2.29 15.12
N SER A 271 -8.76 -1.31 14.33
CA SER A 271 -9.06 0.03 14.85
C SER A 271 -10.28 0.61 14.14
N PHE A 272 -11.10 1.32 14.90
CA PHE A 272 -12.19 2.12 14.36
C PHE A 272 -12.29 3.44 15.12
N ASN A 273 -12.70 4.47 14.41
CA ASN A 273 -12.78 5.83 14.94
C ASN A 273 -14.13 6.45 14.58
N ALA A 274 -14.77 7.13 15.52
CA ALA A 274 -15.82 8.08 15.24
C ALA A 274 -15.17 9.44 14.98
N GLY A 275 -15.06 9.83 13.72
CA GLY A 275 -14.35 11.04 13.29
C GLY A 275 -15.16 12.30 13.48
N SER A 276 -16.49 12.21 13.32
CA SER A 276 -17.43 13.31 13.56
C SER A 276 -18.75 12.82 14.13
N ILE A 277 -19.41 13.68 14.91
CA ILE A 277 -20.76 13.45 15.43
C ILE A 277 -21.53 14.78 15.44
N LEU A 278 -22.71 14.77 14.84
CA LEU A 278 -23.67 15.89 14.88
C LEU A 278 -25.00 15.40 15.41
N GLY A 279 -25.63 16.16 16.33
CA GLY A 279 -26.90 15.77 16.92
C GLY A 279 -27.77 16.94 17.33
N GLY A 280 -29.07 16.80 17.14
CA GLY A 280 -30.04 17.86 17.46
C GLY A 280 -31.48 17.54 17.08
N THR A 281 -32.30 18.58 16.95
CA THR A 281 -33.65 18.51 16.39
C THR A 281 -33.65 18.63 14.86
N THR A 282 -32.56 19.19 14.31
CA THR A 282 -32.30 19.25 12.87
C THR A 282 -30.82 19.03 12.68
N VAL A 283 -30.47 18.09 11.80
CA VAL A 283 -29.09 17.83 11.38
C VAL A 283 -29.10 17.81 9.84
N GLU A 284 -28.27 18.68 9.27
CA GLU A 284 -28.00 18.70 7.84
C GLU A 284 -26.55 18.25 7.65
N TYR A 285 -26.30 17.18 6.88
CA TYR A 285 -24.97 16.63 6.67
C TYR A 285 -24.70 16.45 5.18
N ASP A 286 -23.62 17.07 4.71
CA ASP A 286 -23.07 16.89 3.37
C ASP A 286 -22.02 15.77 3.43
N TYR A 287 -22.36 14.62 2.85
CA TYR A 287 -21.53 13.43 2.86
C TYR A 287 -20.33 13.51 1.90
N GLU A 288 -20.41 14.39 0.89
CA GLU A 288 -19.30 14.58 -0.06
C GLU A 288 -18.20 15.46 0.56
N GLN A 289 -18.60 16.50 1.30
CA GLN A 289 -17.67 17.41 1.95
C GLN A 289 -17.31 17.00 3.39
N ASN A 290 -17.90 15.93 3.90
CA ASN A 290 -17.75 15.47 5.29
C ASN A 290 -17.98 16.57 6.34
N ARG A 291 -18.99 17.43 6.12
CA ARG A 291 -19.34 18.57 6.98
C ARG A 291 -20.83 18.70 7.14
N GLY A 292 -21.25 19.38 8.21
CA GLY A 292 -22.67 19.63 8.40
C GLY A 292 -22.96 20.56 9.59
N ASP A 293 -24.23 20.88 9.71
CA ASP A 293 -24.78 21.76 10.75
C ASP A 293 -25.82 21.05 11.58
N ALA A 294 -25.86 21.33 12.87
CA ALA A 294 -26.86 20.82 13.79
C ALA A 294 -27.51 21.93 14.59
N PHE A 295 -28.83 21.86 14.75
CA PHE A 295 -29.60 22.76 15.60
C PHE A 295 -30.36 21.96 16.67
N GLY A 296 -30.33 22.46 17.91
CA GLY A 296 -31.08 21.90 19.02
C GLY A 296 -31.42 22.97 20.08
N LYS A 297 -32.42 22.66 20.90
CA LYS A 297 -32.82 23.51 22.04
C LYS A 297 -32.71 22.70 23.33
N THR A 298 -32.31 23.34 24.42
CA THR A 298 -32.13 22.69 25.73
C THR A 298 -33.44 22.14 26.32
N ASN A 299 -34.59 22.61 25.88
CA ASN A 299 -35.90 22.15 26.31
C ASN A 299 -36.60 21.21 25.33
N VAL A 300 -35.85 20.61 24.35
CA VAL A 300 -36.38 19.66 23.37
C VAL A 300 -35.54 18.40 23.37
N VAL A 301 -36.19 17.23 23.36
CA VAL A 301 -35.53 15.92 23.16
C VAL A 301 -35.06 15.85 21.72
N PRO A 302 -33.76 15.66 21.46
CA PRO A 302 -33.23 15.61 20.11
C PRO A 302 -33.67 14.30 19.39
N ASN A 303 -33.98 14.44 18.10
CA ASN A 303 -34.51 13.35 17.32
C ASN A 303 -33.56 12.85 16.24
N THR A 304 -32.41 13.47 16.04
CA THR A 304 -31.47 13.05 14.98
C THR A 304 -30.02 13.13 15.45
N VAL A 305 -29.24 12.10 15.13
CA VAL A 305 -27.77 12.09 15.24
C VAL A 305 -27.18 11.44 13.99
N VAL A 306 -26.12 12.02 13.46
CA VAL A 306 -25.27 11.46 12.41
C VAL A 306 -23.86 11.32 12.95
N VAL A 307 -23.27 10.14 12.80
CA VAL A 307 -21.86 9.86 13.10
C VAL A 307 -21.18 9.33 11.85
N GLN A 308 -20.01 9.87 11.55
CA GLN A 308 -19.12 9.37 10.50
C GLN A 308 -17.85 8.82 11.14
N GLY A 309 -17.37 7.70 10.62
CA GLY A 309 -16.17 7.07 11.15
C GLY A 309 -15.41 6.25 10.13
N GLY A 310 -14.24 5.78 10.53
CA GLY A 310 -13.40 4.87 9.75
C GLY A 310 -13.14 3.59 10.50
N ILE A 311 -12.84 2.50 9.74
CA ILE A 311 -12.45 1.19 10.26
C ILE A 311 -11.23 0.67 9.49
N ARG A 312 -10.28 0.08 10.20
CA ARG A 312 -9.08 -0.54 9.66
C ARG A 312 -8.89 -1.92 10.24
N THR A 313 -8.65 -2.89 9.37
CA THR A 313 -8.47 -4.30 9.71
C THR A 313 -7.31 -4.91 8.95
N ILE A 314 -6.83 -6.07 9.39
CA ILE A 314 -5.69 -6.76 8.77
C ILE A 314 -6.14 -7.91 7.85
N SER A 315 -7.39 -8.33 7.93
CA SER A 315 -7.95 -9.37 7.05
C SER A 315 -9.44 -9.15 6.77
N PRO A 316 -9.97 -9.72 5.68
CA PRO A 316 -11.40 -9.68 5.38
C PRO A 316 -12.26 -10.31 6.49
N GLU A 317 -11.79 -11.38 7.13
CA GLU A 317 -12.51 -12.06 8.21
C GLU A 317 -12.59 -11.17 9.45
N GLN A 318 -11.53 -10.41 9.77
CA GLN A 318 -11.56 -9.45 10.86
C GLN A 318 -12.54 -8.31 10.58
N LEU A 319 -12.59 -7.84 9.32
CA LEU A 319 -13.55 -6.81 8.90
C LEU A 319 -14.99 -7.33 9.08
N SER A 320 -15.28 -8.52 8.59
CA SER A 320 -16.62 -9.13 8.73
C SER A 320 -17.05 -9.27 10.19
N ARG A 321 -16.18 -9.79 11.06
CA ARG A 321 -16.48 -9.90 12.50
C ARG A 321 -16.76 -8.55 13.15
N ALA A 322 -15.95 -7.53 12.83
CA ALA A 322 -16.12 -6.19 13.38
C ALA A 322 -17.44 -5.57 12.91
N GLN A 323 -17.77 -5.68 11.63
CA GLN A 323 -19.04 -5.20 11.05
C GLN A 323 -20.25 -5.93 11.65
N GLU A 324 -20.21 -7.25 11.78
CA GLU A 324 -21.27 -8.04 12.40
C GLU A 324 -21.49 -7.66 13.87
N GLY A 325 -20.41 -7.46 14.62
CA GLY A 325 -20.47 -6.97 15.99
C GLY A 325 -21.13 -5.60 16.10
N MET A 326 -20.72 -4.67 15.24
CA MET A 326 -21.32 -3.32 15.20
C MET A 326 -22.81 -3.37 14.82
N LEU A 327 -23.19 -4.15 13.79
CA LEU A 327 -24.58 -4.32 13.37
C LEU A 327 -25.46 -4.93 14.48
N THR A 328 -24.93 -5.93 15.21
CA THR A 328 -25.62 -6.56 16.34
C THR A 328 -25.93 -5.55 17.44
N ILE A 329 -25.01 -4.63 17.75
CA ILE A 329 -25.19 -3.57 18.73
C ILE A 329 -26.27 -2.58 18.29
N VAL A 330 -26.25 -2.20 17.00
CA VAL A 330 -27.20 -1.24 16.41
C VAL A 330 -28.63 -1.83 16.35
N ALA A 331 -28.76 -3.11 16.11
CA ALA A 331 -30.06 -3.81 16.04
C ALA A 331 -30.87 -3.73 17.36
N ASN A 332 -30.21 -3.44 18.50
CA ASN A 332 -30.84 -3.40 19.82
C ASN A 332 -30.99 -1.95 20.30
N SER A 333 -31.96 -1.23 19.75
CA SER A 333 -32.22 0.18 20.09
C SER A 333 -33.06 0.34 21.36
N HIS A 334 -32.88 1.50 22.03
CA HIS A 334 -33.78 1.93 23.11
C HIS A 334 -35.21 2.16 22.58
N PRO A 335 -36.24 2.05 23.45
CA PRO A 335 -37.62 2.36 23.06
C PRO A 335 -37.73 3.75 22.39
N HIS A 336 -38.54 3.82 21.32
CA HIS A 336 -38.77 5.02 20.51
C HIS A 336 -37.54 5.61 19.84
N THR A 337 -36.45 4.82 19.71
CA THR A 337 -35.30 5.16 18.88
C THR A 337 -35.10 4.13 17.77
N SER A 338 -34.42 4.49 16.72
CA SER A 338 -33.91 3.58 15.71
C SER A 338 -32.55 4.04 15.22
N ALA A 339 -31.76 3.09 14.73
CA ALA A 339 -30.43 3.38 14.19
C ALA A 339 -30.19 2.57 12.93
N VAL A 340 -29.48 3.18 11.98
CA VAL A 340 -29.01 2.56 10.75
C VAL A 340 -27.51 2.71 10.69
N LEU A 341 -26.80 1.60 10.50
CA LEU A 341 -25.35 1.57 10.29
C LEU A 341 -25.07 1.10 8.86
N THR A 342 -24.33 1.91 8.13
CA THR A 342 -23.84 1.59 6.78
C THR A 342 -22.34 1.59 6.74
N PHE A 343 -21.75 0.77 5.84
CA PHE A 343 -20.33 0.71 5.59
C PHE A 343 -20.05 1.09 4.15
N ASP A 344 -19.05 1.94 3.95
CA ASP A 344 -18.62 2.31 2.61
C ASP A 344 -17.68 1.25 2.05
N ALA A 345 -17.75 1.01 0.75
CA ALA A 345 -16.74 0.25 0.06
C ALA A 345 -15.40 1.01 0.14
N GLY A 346 -14.38 0.35 0.68
CA GLY A 346 -13.06 0.93 0.84
C GLY A 346 -11.97 -0.01 0.35
N TYR A 347 -10.73 0.38 0.58
CA TYR A 347 -9.57 -0.44 0.23
C TYR A 347 -9.51 -1.69 1.14
N PRO A 348 -9.40 -2.90 0.55
CA PRO A 348 -9.30 -4.13 1.33
C PRO A 348 -7.97 -4.21 2.10
N PRO A 349 -7.84 -5.12 3.06
CA PRO A 349 -6.57 -5.39 3.70
C PRO A 349 -5.69 -6.29 2.82
N MET A 350 -4.38 -6.16 2.96
CA MET A 350 -3.40 -7.13 2.52
C MET A 350 -2.94 -7.94 3.74
N ALA A 351 -3.42 -9.16 3.89
CA ALA A 351 -3.09 -10.02 5.03
C ALA A 351 -1.66 -10.57 4.93
N PRO A 352 -0.95 -10.81 6.06
CA PRO A 352 0.41 -11.36 6.08
C PRO A 352 0.40 -12.88 5.85
N THR A 353 0.31 -13.31 4.59
CA THR A 353 0.29 -14.72 4.21
C THR A 353 1.65 -15.39 4.31
N ASP A 354 1.69 -16.73 4.31
CA ASP A 354 2.94 -17.49 4.22
C ASP A 354 3.68 -17.22 2.89
N GLY A 355 2.94 -16.93 1.81
CA GLY A 355 3.51 -16.54 0.53
C GLY A 355 4.24 -15.20 0.62
N ASN A 356 3.61 -14.21 1.23
CA ASN A 356 4.23 -12.89 1.47
C ASN A 356 5.50 -13.02 2.33
N ARG A 357 5.50 -13.93 3.34
CA ARG A 357 6.68 -14.20 4.16
C ARG A 357 7.81 -14.86 3.38
N ARG A 358 7.49 -15.77 2.44
CA ARG A 358 8.50 -16.36 1.55
C ARG A 358 9.14 -15.28 0.66
N LEU A 359 8.34 -14.40 0.07
CA LEU A 359 8.83 -13.26 -0.73
C LEU A 359 9.71 -12.32 0.11
N GLN A 360 9.29 -12.02 1.33
CA GLN A 360 10.08 -11.22 2.28
C GLN A 360 11.42 -11.88 2.60
N GLY A 361 11.46 -13.21 2.77
CA GLY A 361 12.71 -13.93 2.96
C GLY A 361 13.68 -13.74 1.80
N GLN A 362 13.21 -13.87 0.55
CA GLN A 362 14.03 -13.63 -0.64
C GLN A 362 14.51 -12.18 -0.74
N LEU A 363 13.64 -11.21 -0.43
CA LEU A 363 14.00 -9.79 -0.42
C LEU A 363 15.04 -9.49 0.68
N SER A 364 14.91 -10.12 1.85
CA SER A 364 15.89 -9.99 2.94
C SER A 364 17.28 -10.53 2.54
N GLU A 365 17.34 -11.70 1.88
CA GLU A 365 18.59 -12.25 1.37
C GLU A 365 19.26 -11.30 0.35
N ILE A 366 18.47 -10.73 -0.57
CA ILE A 366 18.96 -9.71 -1.51
C ILE A 366 19.50 -8.50 -0.75
N ASN A 367 18.80 -8.01 0.25
CA ASN A 367 19.20 -6.87 1.06
C ASN A 367 20.52 -7.12 1.81
N GLU A 368 20.71 -8.33 2.34
CA GLU A 368 21.97 -8.74 2.97
C GLU A 368 23.11 -8.79 1.97
N LEU A 369 22.90 -9.32 0.77
CA LEU A 369 23.89 -9.35 -0.31
C LEU A 369 24.29 -7.94 -0.78
N LEU A 370 23.35 -6.98 -0.72
CA LEU A 370 23.63 -5.55 -0.98
C LEU A 370 24.34 -4.86 0.19
N GLY A 371 24.70 -5.59 1.26
CA GLY A 371 25.43 -5.07 2.42
C GLY A 371 24.59 -4.22 3.37
N ARG A 372 23.24 -4.34 3.31
CA ARG A 372 22.32 -3.52 4.11
C ARG A 372 21.73 -4.28 5.32
N GLY A 373 22.11 -5.54 5.50
CA GLY A 373 21.62 -6.40 6.57
C GLY A 373 20.23 -6.98 6.30
N PRO A 374 19.66 -7.71 7.28
CA PRO A 374 18.36 -8.34 7.13
C PRO A 374 17.24 -7.31 6.99
N MET A 375 16.17 -7.68 6.29
CA MET A 375 14.99 -6.86 6.05
C MET A 375 13.74 -7.52 6.66
N PRO A 376 13.50 -7.37 7.97
CA PRO A 376 12.38 -8.01 8.65
C PRO A 376 11.03 -7.43 8.21
N ALA A 377 9.96 -8.14 8.56
CA ALA A 377 8.61 -7.69 8.28
C ALA A 377 8.25 -6.46 9.11
N LEU A 378 7.71 -5.45 8.44
CA LEU A 378 7.18 -4.24 9.06
C LEU A 378 5.91 -4.55 9.85
N ASP A 379 5.76 -3.90 11.02
CA ASP A 379 4.50 -3.93 11.76
C ASP A 379 3.36 -3.35 10.90
N PRO A 380 2.30 -4.14 10.63
CA PRO A 380 1.16 -3.69 9.82
C PRO A 380 0.47 -2.43 10.35
N ALA A 381 0.58 -2.12 11.64
CA ALA A 381 0.04 -0.89 12.23
C ALA A 381 0.62 0.38 11.60
N ARG A 382 1.81 0.29 10.98
CA ARG A 382 2.53 1.42 10.38
C ARG A 382 2.13 1.70 8.92
N ARG A 383 1.28 0.87 8.30
CA ARG A 383 0.87 1.05 6.90
C ARG A 383 -0.66 1.08 6.76
N GLY A 384 -1.12 2.01 5.92
CA GLY A 384 -2.48 2.04 5.43
C GLY A 384 -2.69 1.11 4.24
N ALA A 385 -3.88 1.15 3.65
CA ALA A 385 -4.21 0.43 2.43
C ALA A 385 -3.47 1.02 1.21
N ALA A 386 -3.46 0.29 0.11
CA ALA A 386 -2.93 0.67 -1.19
C ALA A 386 -3.48 -0.25 -2.28
N ASP A 387 -3.23 0.07 -3.54
CA ASP A 387 -3.75 -0.70 -4.68
C ASP A 387 -3.33 -2.17 -4.68
N VAL A 388 -2.15 -2.52 -4.17
CA VAL A 388 -1.72 -3.92 -3.98
C VAL A 388 -2.68 -4.74 -3.11
N SER A 389 -3.44 -4.08 -2.23
CA SER A 389 -4.43 -4.74 -1.38
C SER A 389 -5.60 -5.35 -2.17
N PHE A 390 -5.95 -4.80 -3.34
CA PHE A 390 -7.01 -5.36 -4.19
C PHE A 390 -6.64 -6.70 -4.82
N VAL A 391 -5.36 -6.96 -5.01
CA VAL A 391 -4.86 -8.19 -5.63
C VAL A 391 -4.39 -9.21 -4.61
N ALA A 392 -4.09 -8.80 -3.38
CA ALA A 392 -3.61 -9.67 -2.30
C ALA A 392 -4.49 -10.91 -1.99
N PRO A 393 -5.83 -10.92 -2.20
CA PRO A 393 -6.61 -12.14 -2.07
C PRO A 393 -6.33 -13.22 -3.13
N TYR A 394 -5.65 -12.88 -4.21
CA TYR A 394 -5.48 -13.77 -5.38
C TYR A 394 -4.03 -14.20 -5.60
N THR A 395 -3.06 -13.50 -5.02
CA THR A 395 -1.64 -13.71 -5.30
C THR A 395 -0.77 -13.41 -4.07
N ASP A 396 0.43 -14.01 -4.00
CA ASP A 396 1.43 -13.61 -3.01
C ASP A 396 1.89 -12.17 -3.28
N ALA A 397 2.03 -11.34 -2.25
CA ALA A 397 2.30 -9.93 -2.46
C ALA A 397 3.36 -9.35 -1.50
N LEU A 398 4.15 -8.40 -2.03
CA LEU A 398 4.94 -7.44 -1.24
C LEU A 398 4.51 -6.02 -1.59
N ALA A 399 4.56 -5.13 -0.62
CA ALA A 399 4.41 -3.69 -0.81
C ALA A 399 5.68 -2.95 -0.35
N GLY A 400 5.74 -1.64 -0.60
CA GLY A 400 6.88 -0.82 -0.17
C GLY A 400 8.18 -1.17 -0.89
N MET A 401 8.08 -1.52 -2.19
CA MET A 401 9.24 -1.83 -3.04
C MET A 401 9.93 -0.58 -3.59
N GLY A 402 9.34 0.61 -3.41
CA GLY A 402 9.88 1.90 -3.85
C GLY A 402 11.08 2.38 -3.02
N ALA A 403 11.53 3.59 -3.34
CA ALA A 403 12.62 4.26 -2.64
C ALA A 403 12.20 4.76 -1.25
N ILE A 404 13.13 5.31 -0.49
CA ILE A 404 12.89 5.79 0.87
C ILE A 404 12.58 7.29 0.84
N GLY A 405 11.41 7.63 1.36
CA GLY A 405 10.98 9.01 1.51
C GLY A 405 10.17 9.24 2.79
N LYS A 406 9.60 10.42 2.88
CA LYS A 406 8.74 10.80 4.01
C LYS A 406 7.85 11.99 3.63
N GLY A 407 6.82 12.19 4.44
CA GLY A 407 5.97 13.38 4.33
C GLY A 407 4.94 13.31 3.21
N GLY A 408 4.69 12.14 2.63
CA GLY A 408 3.58 11.95 1.69
C GLY A 408 2.30 12.60 2.20
N HIS A 409 1.49 13.17 1.31
CA HIS A 409 0.29 13.95 1.59
C HIS A 409 0.55 15.26 2.37
N SER A 410 1.78 15.79 2.33
CA SER A 410 2.11 17.08 2.91
C SER A 410 3.11 17.88 2.09
N PRO A 411 3.19 19.23 2.19
CA PRO A 411 4.21 20.02 1.47
C PRO A 411 5.66 19.70 1.88
N ASP A 412 5.87 18.89 2.92
CA ASP A 412 7.18 18.42 3.37
C ASP A 412 7.59 17.10 2.70
N GLU A 413 6.84 16.66 1.67
CA GLU A 413 7.12 15.42 0.95
C GLU A 413 8.52 15.45 0.32
N SER A 414 9.29 14.39 0.63
CA SER A 414 10.69 14.31 0.24
C SER A 414 11.17 12.87 0.09
N LEU A 415 12.23 12.70 -0.71
CA LEU A 415 12.84 11.43 -1.06
C LEU A 415 14.36 11.48 -0.78
N GLU A 416 14.92 10.40 -0.27
CA GLU A 416 16.37 10.18 -0.18
C GLU A 416 16.89 9.64 -1.52
N ILE A 417 17.59 10.47 -2.29
CA ILE A 417 18.04 10.16 -3.66
C ILE A 417 18.88 8.88 -3.70
N ASP A 418 19.81 8.69 -2.76
CA ASP A 418 20.69 7.51 -2.70
C ASP A 418 19.91 6.20 -2.44
N SER A 419 18.65 6.27 -2.04
CA SER A 419 17.79 5.10 -1.88
C SER A 419 17.26 4.55 -3.21
N MET A 420 17.19 5.38 -4.26
CA MET A 420 16.70 4.98 -5.58
C MET A 420 17.49 3.81 -6.19
N PRO A 421 18.83 3.88 -6.33
CA PRO A 421 19.60 2.75 -6.86
C PRO A 421 19.42 1.47 -6.03
N VAL A 422 19.25 1.59 -4.72
CA VAL A 422 19.03 0.44 -3.83
C VAL A 422 17.67 -0.21 -4.12
N ALA A 423 16.61 0.57 -4.25
CA ALA A 423 15.28 0.08 -4.59
C ALA A 423 15.26 -0.58 -5.97
N ILE A 424 15.92 0.03 -6.97
CA ILE A 424 16.06 -0.53 -8.31
C ILE A 424 16.77 -1.89 -8.29
N LYS A 425 17.90 -2.00 -7.56
CA LYS A 425 18.61 -3.28 -7.40
C LYS A 425 17.74 -4.35 -6.76
N ARG A 426 17.06 -4.03 -5.64
CA ARG A 426 16.15 -4.95 -4.96
C ARG A 426 15.06 -5.47 -5.89
N ALA A 427 14.43 -4.58 -6.65
CA ALA A 427 13.37 -4.93 -7.58
C ALA A 427 13.89 -5.81 -8.72
N ALA A 428 14.97 -5.42 -9.40
CA ALA A 428 15.55 -6.19 -10.51
C ALA A 428 16.00 -7.59 -10.07
N LEU A 429 16.71 -7.69 -8.94
CA LEU A 429 17.20 -8.96 -8.40
C LEU A 429 16.04 -9.89 -7.97
N LEU A 430 15.02 -9.35 -7.30
CA LEU A 430 13.86 -10.14 -6.91
C LEU A 430 13.09 -10.65 -8.14
N MET A 431 12.83 -9.79 -9.12
CA MET A 431 12.17 -10.17 -10.37
C MET A 431 12.97 -11.23 -11.13
N TYR A 432 14.29 -11.10 -11.20
CA TYR A 432 15.17 -12.09 -11.82
C TYR A 432 15.07 -13.46 -11.11
N ARG A 433 15.13 -13.49 -9.78
CA ARG A 433 15.00 -14.74 -9.00
C ARG A 433 13.63 -15.39 -9.20
N LEU A 434 12.56 -14.59 -9.22
CA LEU A 434 11.20 -15.07 -9.48
C LEU A 434 11.03 -15.62 -10.91
N SER A 435 11.72 -15.04 -11.89
CA SER A 435 11.67 -15.52 -13.28
C SER A 435 12.41 -16.83 -13.51
N ASN A 436 13.17 -17.32 -12.55
CA ASN A 436 13.90 -18.60 -12.59
C ASN A 436 13.27 -19.67 -11.68
N GLN A 437 12.09 -19.42 -11.12
CA GLN A 437 11.28 -20.37 -10.33
C GLN A 437 10.12 -20.89 -11.19
#